data_fc5e2bc12801168c2195d4f2f3cbf594
#
_entry.id   fc5e2bc12801168c2195d4f2f3cbf594
#
_cell.length_a   1.000
_cell.length_b   1.000
_cell.length_c   1.000
_cell.angle_alpha   90.00
_cell.angle_beta   90.00
_cell.angle_gamma   90.00
#
_symmetry.space_group_name_H-M   'P 1'
#
loop_
_entity.id
_entity.type
_entity.pdbx_description
1 polymer ?
#
loop_
_entity_poly.entity_id
_entity_poly.type
_entity_poly.pdbx_seq_one_letter_code
_entity_poly.pdbx_strand_id
1 'polypeptide(L)'
;MERAGPALDPTVPVLLVKVGRYPQAHSPVGVARSFGRLGVPVHAMVEDRFTPTALSRYLTRPLVAPTDGREPPERLVALIRAAARSVGRRSVAVATDDEAAVLLAEHAEELAAELLLPPVPPKLPRMLADKGELSGICLANDVPTPRALAPRDRGELLAAARDWGYPVVLKNVGSFSRLSRPAVAATTVVHDERELLAACPQAVVASVLVQEYLPAEHAEDWFTHLCCGPGGEPLVVFTGVKLRSWPPGAGITTRARAVPNPELAELAARLCRQIGYSGVADLDWRLDRRDGRYKLVDFNPRTGAQFRLFETAAGVDVVRALHLSLTGREVPRGGQLARQFGVGQVDLMSAAVTGWHERRPPRGLRPHRGTERAWLCRDDPAPALAEAVRFGGTPVLRVARRALSAASRPRPR
;
A
#
# COMPACT_ATOMS: atom_id res chain seq x y z
N MET A 1 -30.85 3.92 -10.39
CA MET A 1 -30.57 2.57 -10.90
C MET A 1 -29.34 2.06 -10.17
N GLU A 2 -29.51 1.09 -9.29
CA GLU A 2 -28.39 0.33 -8.75
C GLU A 2 -27.70 -0.42 -9.88
N ARG A 3 -26.41 -0.19 -10.07
CA ARG A 3 -25.63 -0.94 -11.07
C ARG A 3 -25.53 -2.37 -10.58
N ALA A 4 -25.98 -3.33 -11.38
CA ALA A 4 -25.72 -4.74 -11.10
C ALA A 4 -24.20 -4.93 -11.02
N GLY A 5 -23.71 -5.42 -9.88
CA GLY A 5 -22.29 -5.75 -9.70
C GLY A 5 -21.91 -7.02 -10.49
N PRO A 6 -20.60 -7.35 -10.57
CA PRO A 6 -20.17 -8.58 -11.20
C PRO A 6 -20.71 -9.79 -10.42
N ALA A 7 -20.99 -10.89 -11.15
CA ALA A 7 -21.52 -12.13 -10.58
C ALA A 7 -20.43 -12.91 -9.85
N LEU A 8 -20.07 -12.45 -8.64
CA LEU A 8 -19.13 -13.17 -7.75
C LEU A 8 -19.73 -14.48 -7.26
N ASP A 9 -18.87 -15.38 -6.78
CA ASP A 9 -19.32 -16.63 -6.14
C ASP A 9 -19.49 -16.45 -4.62
N PRO A 10 -20.73 -16.32 -4.11
CA PRO A 10 -20.93 -16.14 -2.68
C PRO A 10 -20.65 -17.37 -1.84
N THR A 11 -20.46 -18.55 -2.48
CA THR A 11 -20.11 -19.78 -1.79
C THR A 11 -18.62 -19.87 -1.45
N VAL A 12 -17.77 -19.07 -2.14
CA VAL A 12 -16.34 -18.99 -1.91
C VAL A 12 -16.03 -17.73 -1.08
N PRO A 13 -15.78 -17.87 0.22
CA PRO A 13 -15.51 -16.72 1.08
C PRO A 13 -14.15 -16.09 0.79
N VAL A 14 -13.95 -14.88 1.33
CA VAL A 14 -12.67 -14.16 1.28
C VAL A 14 -12.04 -14.15 2.65
N LEU A 15 -10.74 -14.46 2.73
CA LEU A 15 -9.91 -14.25 3.91
C LEU A 15 -8.95 -13.09 3.67
N LEU A 16 -9.14 -12.01 4.43
CA LEU A 16 -8.18 -10.92 4.51
C LEU A 16 -7.01 -11.34 5.38
N VAL A 17 -5.82 -11.34 4.79
CA VAL A 17 -4.58 -11.68 5.48
C VAL A 17 -3.80 -10.40 5.74
N LYS A 18 -3.50 -10.17 7.01
CA LYS A 18 -2.68 -9.07 7.51
C LYS A 18 -1.81 -9.58 8.65
N VAL A 19 -0.51 -9.37 8.56
CA VAL A 19 0.46 -9.80 9.57
C VAL A 19 1.26 -8.64 10.17
N GLY A 20 1.48 -7.56 9.41
CA GLY A 20 2.16 -6.38 9.88
C GLY A 20 1.23 -5.43 10.69
N ARG A 21 1.81 -4.58 11.54
CA ARG A 21 1.06 -3.58 12.30
C ARG A 21 1.02 -2.25 11.56
N TYR A 22 -0.08 -2.01 10.87
CA TYR A 22 -0.33 -0.78 10.10
C TYR A 22 -1.60 -0.06 10.61
N PRO A 23 -1.49 0.80 11.63
CA PRO A 23 -2.67 1.39 12.31
C PRO A 23 -3.57 2.21 11.40
N GLN A 24 -3.05 2.77 10.31
CA GLN A 24 -3.81 3.59 9.37
C GLN A 24 -4.21 2.85 8.08
N ALA A 25 -4.03 1.53 8.04
CA ALA A 25 -4.42 0.73 6.88
C ALA A 25 -5.95 0.68 6.75
N HIS A 26 -6.47 1.29 5.71
CA HIS A 26 -7.91 1.32 5.41
C HIS A 26 -8.31 0.36 4.28
N SER A 27 -7.36 -0.24 3.58
CA SER A 27 -7.64 -1.26 2.56
C SER A 27 -8.45 -2.44 3.09
N PRO A 28 -8.23 -3.00 4.30
CA PRO A 28 -9.04 -4.10 4.81
C PRO A 28 -10.53 -3.75 4.94
N VAL A 29 -10.86 -2.53 5.42
CA VAL A 29 -12.25 -2.04 5.44
C VAL A 29 -12.81 -1.93 4.03
N GLY A 30 -11.99 -1.42 3.10
CA GLY A 30 -12.36 -1.34 1.69
C GLY A 30 -12.69 -2.71 1.09
N VAL A 31 -11.87 -3.73 1.36
CA VAL A 31 -12.11 -5.10 0.87
C VAL A 31 -13.37 -5.71 1.49
N ALA A 32 -13.60 -5.54 2.80
CA ALA A 32 -14.82 -5.99 3.45
C ALA A 32 -16.06 -5.39 2.77
N ARG A 33 -16.05 -4.08 2.48
CA ARG A 33 -17.14 -3.39 1.77
C ARG A 33 -17.29 -3.84 0.33
N SER A 34 -16.18 -4.11 -0.37
CA SER A 34 -16.20 -4.52 -1.76
C SER A 34 -16.93 -5.84 -1.96
N PHE A 35 -16.69 -6.80 -1.11
CA PHE A 35 -17.28 -8.12 -1.18
C PHE A 35 -18.62 -8.23 -0.41
N GLY A 36 -18.68 -7.71 0.80
CA GLY A 36 -19.86 -7.84 1.66
C GLY A 36 -21.12 -7.21 1.08
N ARG A 37 -20.98 -6.11 0.31
CA ARG A 37 -22.12 -5.51 -0.44
C ARG A 37 -22.67 -6.41 -1.53
N LEU A 38 -21.87 -7.35 -2.02
CA LEU A 38 -22.26 -8.33 -3.03
C LEU A 38 -22.59 -9.71 -2.44
N GLY A 39 -22.73 -9.79 -1.12
CA GLY A 39 -23.12 -11.01 -0.42
C GLY A 39 -22.03 -12.08 -0.28
N VAL A 40 -20.77 -11.76 -0.63
CA VAL A 40 -19.63 -12.67 -0.43
C VAL A 40 -19.19 -12.58 1.03
N PRO A 41 -19.11 -13.72 1.77
CA PRO A 41 -18.63 -13.71 3.15
C PRO A 41 -17.18 -13.29 3.24
N VAL A 42 -16.87 -12.36 4.17
CA VAL A 42 -15.51 -11.86 4.39
C VAL A 42 -15.08 -12.14 5.82
N HIS A 43 -13.94 -12.79 5.97
CA HIS A 43 -13.25 -13.01 7.23
C HIS A 43 -11.94 -12.22 7.21
N ALA A 44 -11.48 -11.71 8.35
CA ALA A 44 -10.27 -10.92 8.40
C ALA A 44 -9.42 -11.25 9.63
N MET A 45 -8.13 -11.43 9.42
CA MET A 45 -7.15 -11.40 10.51
C MET A 45 -7.04 -9.95 10.99
N VAL A 46 -7.22 -9.74 12.29
CA VAL A 46 -7.24 -8.41 12.92
C VAL A 46 -6.44 -8.44 14.23
N GLU A 47 -5.84 -7.33 14.60
CA GLU A 47 -5.04 -7.23 15.82
C GLU A 47 -5.90 -7.33 17.09
N ASP A 48 -7.11 -6.75 17.03
CA ASP A 48 -8.10 -6.77 18.12
C ASP A 48 -9.53 -6.56 17.59
N ARG A 49 -10.53 -6.76 18.45
CA ARG A 49 -11.95 -6.65 18.11
C ARG A 49 -12.45 -5.21 17.89
N PHE A 50 -11.63 -4.21 18.18
CA PHE A 50 -11.99 -2.80 18.07
C PHE A 50 -11.31 -2.12 16.90
N THR A 51 -10.63 -2.88 16.02
CA THR A 51 -10.09 -2.33 14.77
C THR A 51 -11.22 -1.86 13.87
N PRO A 52 -11.02 -0.81 13.05
CA PRO A 52 -12.03 -0.37 12.09
C PRO A 52 -12.56 -1.51 11.21
N THR A 53 -11.69 -2.44 10.80
CA THR A 53 -12.07 -3.61 10.02
C THR A 53 -12.98 -4.55 10.80
N ALA A 54 -12.66 -4.84 12.06
CA ALA A 54 -13.44 -5.73 12.91
C ALA A 54 -14.86 -5.20 13.18
N LEU A 55 -15.05 -3.89 13.12
CA LEU A 55 -16.34 -3.21 13.37
C LEU A 55 -17.15 -2.95 12.10
N SER A 56 -16.63 -3.32 10.91
CA SER A 56 -17.40 -3.20 9.67
C SER A 56 -18.58 -4.18 9.66
N ARG A 57 -19.78 -3.70 9.35
CA ARG A 57 -20.96 -4.54 9.16
C ARG A 57 -20.83 -5.56 8.02
N TYR A 58 -19.89 -5.32 7.12
CA TYR A 58 -19.59 -6.17 5.98
C TYR A 58 -18.57 -7.26 6.26
N LEU A 59 -18.02 -7.29 7.48
CA LEU A 59 -17.17 -8.38 7.92
C LEU A 59 -18.04 -9.48 8.56
N THR A 60 -17.94 -10.69 8.04
CA THR A 60 -18.65 -11.86 8.55
C THR A 60 -18.11 -12.25 9.94
N ARG A 61 -16.78 -12.29 10.08
CA ARG A 61 -16.15 -12.62 11.37
C ARG A 61 -14.72 -12.05 11.45
N PRO A 62 -14.37 -11.30 12.50
CA PRO A 62 -12.99 -10.98 12.83
C PRO A 62 -12.29 -12.22 13.43
N LEU A 63 -11.08 -12.50 12.94
CA LEU A 63 -10.18 -13.54 13.43
C LEU A 63 -9.03 -12.84 14.15
N VAL A 64 -9.10 -12.78 15.49
CA VAL A 64 -8.12 -12.03 16.28
C VAL A 64 -6.78 -12.75 16.27
N ALA A 65 -5.79 -12.11 15.67
CA ALA A 65 -4.40 -12.54 15.58
C ALA A 65 -3.50 -11.31 15.82
N PRO A 66 -3.07 -11.07 17.07
CA PRO A 66 -2.30 -9.88 17.43
C PRO A 66 -0.84 -10.02 17.00
N THR A 67 -0.60 -9.91 15.69
CA THR A 67 0.73 -9.94 15.08
C THR A 67 1.22 -8.53 14.79
N ASP A 68 2.55 -8.35 14.73
CA ASP A 68 3.17 -7.10 14.30
C ASP A 68 4.18 -7.29 13.14
N GLY A 69 4.30 -8.51 12.62
CA GLY A 69 5.19 -8.88 11.51
C GLY A 69 6.65 -9.14 11.93
N ARG A 70 6.92 -9.19 13.24
CA ARG A 70 8.26 -9.51 13.81
C ARG A 70 8.39 -10.95 14.24
N GLU A 71 7.28 -11.65 14.28
CA GLU A 71 7.25 -13.08 14.61
C GLU A 71 8.00 -13.89 13.55
N PRO A 72 8.56 -15.06 13.92
CA PRO A 72 9.14 -15.97 12.95
C PRO A 72 8.16 -16.32 11.83
N PRO A 73 8.62 -16.40 10.57
CA PRO A 73 7.75 -16.70 9.41
C PRO A 73 6.88 -17.94 9.61
N GLU A 74 7.42 -19.00 10.19
CA GLU A 74 6.72 -20.26 10.43
C GLU A 74 5.52 -20.06 11.39
N ARG A 75 5.67 -19.19 12.38
CA ARG A 75 4.59 -18.82 13.31
C ARG A 75 3.50 -18.03 12.60
N LEU A 76 3.88 -17.08 11.75
CA LEU A 76 2.92 -16.29 10.97
C LEU A 76 2.14 -17.18 10.00
N VAL A 77 2.80 -18.10 9.30
CA VAL A 77 2.17 -19.08 8.41
C VAL A 77 1.22 -20.01 9.17
N ALA A 78 1.62 -20.50 10.35
CA ALA A 78 0.76 -21.30 11.19
C ALA A 78 -0.51 -20.54 11.62
N LEU A 79 -0.41 -19.24 11.95
CA LEU A 79 -1.55 -18.38 12.27
C LEU A 79 -2.46 -18.15 11.05
N ILE A 80 -1.89 -17.91 9.86
CA ILE A 80 -2.65 -17.78 8.60
C ILE A 80 -3.41 -19.06 8.33
N ARG A 81 -2.78 -20.23 8.45
CA ARG A 81 -3.42 -21.53 8.26
C ARG A 81 -4.53 -21.78 9.28
N ALA A 82 -4.29 -21.47 10.56
CA ALA A 82 -5.32 -21.62 11.59
C ALA A 82 -6.53 -20.71 11.32
N ALA A 83 -6.29 -19.46 10.88
CA ALA A 83 -7.34 -18.55 10.45
C ALA A 83 -8.12 -19.11 9.27
N ALA A 84 -7.45 -19.60 8.23
CA ALA A 84 -8.06 -20.19 7.05
C ALA A 84 -8.92 -21.40 7.40
N ARG A 85 -8.41 -22.34 8.18
CA ARG A 85 -9.17 -23.52 8.69
C ARG A 85 -10.41 -23.10 9.48
N SER A 86 -10.33 -22.03 10.27
CA SER A 86 -11.46 -21.55 11.07
C SER A 86 -12.62 -20.99 10.23
N VAL A 87 -12.39 -20.65 8.95
CA VAL A 87 -13.45 -20.28 8.00
C VAL A 87 -14.31 -21.48 7.62
N GLY A 88 -13.74 -22.69 7.63
CA GLY A 88 -14.45 -23.94 7.34
C GLY A 88 -14.67 -24.21 5.85
N ARG A 89 -14.18 -23.33 4.97
CA ARG A 89 -14.25 -23.47 3.50
C ARG A 89 -13.00 -22.89 2.87
N ARG A 90 -12.60 -23.44 1.73
CA ARG A 90 -11.51 -22.88 0.93
C ARG A 90 -11.84 -21.45 0.50
N SER A 91 -10.95 -20.52 0.78
CA SER A 91 -11.22 -19.08 0.68
C SER A 91 -10.24 -18.39 -0.26
N VAL A 92 -10.68 -17.37 -0.99
CA VAL A 92 -9.77 -16.48 -1.70
C VAL A 92 -8.99 -15.65 -0.68
N ALA A 93 -7.66 -15.75 -0.66
CA ALA A 93 -6.83 -14.94 0.20
C ALA A 93 -6.52 -13.59 -0.44
N VAL A 94 -6.69 -12.51 0.34
CA VAL A 94 -6.36 -11.14 -0.08
C VAL A 94 -5.36 -10.56 0.91
N ALA A 95 -4.12 -10.37 0.46
CA ALA A 95 -3.08 -9.69 1.23
C ALA A 95 -3.34 -8.18 1.29
N THR A 96 -3.18 -7.60 2.47
CA THR A 96 -3.33 -6.16 2.70
C THR A 96 -2.06 -5.48 3.20
N ASP A 97 -0.99 -6.24 3.39
CA ASP A 97 0.39 -5.78 3.60
C ASP A 97 1.38 -6.64 2.80
N ASP A 98 2.59 -6.12 2.60
CA ASP A 98 3.61 -6.76 1.77
C ASP A 98 4.09 -8.06 2.41
N GLU A 99 4.18 -8.11 3.72
CA GLU A 99 4.62 -9.27 4.50
C GLU A 99 3.65 -10.44 4.32
N ALA A 100 2.34 -10.17 4.35
CA ALA A 100 1.33 -11.18 4.08
C ALA A 100 1.42 -11.69 2.64
N ALA A 101 1.62 -10.79 1.65
CA ALA A 101 1.75 -11.20 0.26
C ALA A 101 2.96 -12.10 0.03
N VAL A 102 4.09 -11.79 0.67
CA VAL A 102 5.31 -12.61 0.62
C VAL A 102 5.06 -14.00 1.21
N LEU A 103 4.49 -14.06 2.42
CA LEU A 103 4.23 -15.35 3.09
C LEU A 103 3.23 -16.21 2.31
N LEU A 104 2.16 -15.62 1.76
CA LEU A 104 1.17 -16.34 0.95
C LEU A 104 1.79 -16.93 -0.32
N ALA A 105 2.73 -16.24 -0.95
CA ALA A 105 3.39 -16.73 -2.14
C ALA A 105 4.44 -17.80 -1.84
N GLU A 106 5.29 -17.58 -0.85
CA GLU A 106 6.38 -18.51 -0.48
C GLU A 106 5.85 -19.84 0.09
N HIS A 107 4.66 -19.82 0.73
CA HIS A 107 4.02 -20.98 1.33
C HIS A 107 2.72 -21.39 0.60
N ALA A 108 2.60 -21.04 -0.69
CA ALA A 108 1.38 -21.27 -1.45
C ALA A 108 0.99 -22.75 -1.50
N GLU A 109 1.93 -23.67 -1.70
CA GLU A 109 1.69 -25.13 -1.73
C GLU A 109 1.17 -25.63 -0.38
N GLU A 110 1.77 -25.15 0.71
CA GLU A 110 1.41 -25.50 2.08
C GLU A 110 0.01 -25.00 2.47
N LEU A 111 -0.43 -23.88 1.90
CA LEU A 111 -1.72 -23.24 2.18
C LEU A 111 -2.82 -23.62 1.17
N ALA A 112 -2.49 -24.36 0.11
CA ALA A 112 -3.40 -24.65 -1.01
C ALA A 112 -4.66 -25.44 -0.63
N ALA A 113 -4.61 -26.22 0.46
CA ALA A 113 -5.77 -26.95 0.95
C ALA A 113 -6.87 -26.02 1.49
N GLU A 114 -6.50 -24.90 2.11
CA GLU A 114 -7.42 -23.96 2.75
C GLU A 114 -7.66 -22.69 1.94
N LEU A 115 -6.69 -22.30 1.06
CA LEU A 115 -6.72 -21.02 0.36
C LEU A 115 -6.68 -21.18 -1.17
N LEU A 116 -7.37 -20.27 -1.84
CA LEU A 116 -7.20 -20.00 -3.26
C LEU A 116 -6.24 -18.83 -3.39
N LEU A 117 -5.10 -19.05 -4.05
CA LEU A 117 -4.01 -18.13 -4.20
C LEU A 117 -3.69 -17.90 -5.68
N PRO A 118 -3.27 -16.70 -6.10
CA PRO A 118 -2.80 -16.48 -7.47
C PRO A 118 -1.51 -17.31 -7.71
N PRO A 119 -1.33 -17.88 -8.90
CA PRO A 119 -0.14 -18.64 -9.24
C PRO A 119 1.03 -17.71 -9.58
N VAL A 120 1.59 -17.06 -8.57
CA VAL A 120 2.76 -16.19 -8.69
C VAL A 120 4.03 -16.98 -8.35
N PRO A 121 5.17 -16.73 -9.02
CA PRO A 121 6.45 -17.33 -8.63
C PRO A 121 6.75 -17.04 -7.15
N PRO A 122 7.06 -18.05 -6.31
CA PRO A 122 7.06 -17.91 -4.85
C PRO A 122 7.96 -16.77 -4.33
N LYS A 123 9.15 -16.57 -4.90
CA LYS A 123 10.10 -15.54 -4.49
C LYS A 123 9.79 -14.14 -5.05
N LEU A 124 8.97 -14.07 -6.09
CA LEU A 124 8.75 -12.81 -6.82
C LEU A 124 8.14 -11.70 -5.96
N PRO A 125 7.11 -11.92 -5.12
CA PRO A 125 6.60 -10.86 -4.25
C PRO A 125 7.64 -10.28 -3.29
N ARG A 126 8.56 -11.10 -2.76
CA ARG A 126 9.66 -10.63 -1.92
C ARG A 126 10.62 -9.74 -2.69
N MET A 127 11.03 -10.18 -3.88
CA MET A 127 11.93 -9.41 -4.76
C MET A 127 11.31 -8.06 -5.16
N LEU A 128 10.01 -8.04 -5.47
CA LEU A 128 9.29 -6.82 -5.84
C LEU A 128 9.11 -5.85 -4.66
N ALA A 129 8.91 -6.38 -3.45
CA ALA A 129 8.81 -5.57 -2.24
C ALA A 129 10.18 -5.09 -1.73
N ASP A 130 11.28 -5.69 -2.19
CA ASP A 130 12.65 -5.25 -1.91
C ASP A 130 13.06 -4.17 -2.93
N LYS A 131 13.45 -3.00 -2.42
CA LYS A 131 13.71 -1.84 -3.26
C LYS A 131 15.00 -1.93 -4.07
N GLY A 132 15.96 -2.70 -3.60
CA GLY A 132 17.20 -2.97 -4.33
C GLY A 132 16.96 -3.92 -5.49
N GLU A 133 16.26 -5.03 -5.24
CA GLU A 133 15.92 -6.03 -6.26
C GLU A 133 14.94 -5.45 -7.28
N LEU A 134 13.97 -4.64 -6.86
CA LEU A 134 13.03 -3.96 -7.78
C LEU A 134 13.76 -3.12 -8.83
N SER A 135 14.80 -2.38 -8.44
CA SER A 135 15.58 -1.58 -9.38
C SER A 135 16.24 -2.47 -10.46
N GLY A 136 16.81 -3.61 -10.06
CA GLY A 136 17.37 -4.59 -10.98
C GLY A 136 16.33 -5.19 -11.93
N ILE A 137 15.16 -5.55 -11.41
CA ILE A 137 14.02 -6.05 -12.21
C ILE A 137 13.58 -5.00 -13.23
N CYS A 138 13.46 -3.74 -12.83
CA CYS A 138 13.09 -2.66 -13.74
C CYS A 138 14.08 -2.51 -14.88
N LEU A 139 15.38 -2.49 -14.58
CA LEU A 139 16.43 -2.38 -15.57
C LEU A 139 16.44 -3.57 -16.55
N ALA A 140 16.27 -4.79 -16.05
CA ALA A 140 16.23 -6.00 -16.86
C ALA A 140 15.01 -6.08 -17.80
N ASN A 141 13.95 -5.28 -17.53
CA ASN A 141 12.69 -5.28 -18.28
C ASN A 141 12.41 -3.93 -18.99
N ASP A 142 13.39 -3.07 -19.16
CA ASP A 142 13.27 -1.75 -19.81
C ASP A 142 12.17 -0.87 -19.19
N VAL A 143 12.00 -0.95 -17.87
CA VAL A 143 11.08 -0.09 -17.12
C VAL A 143 11.88 1.05 -16.48
N PRO A 144 11.54 2.32 -16.77
CA PRO A 144 12.24 3.43 -16.16
C PRO A 144 12.09 3.41 -14.63
N THR A 145 13.19 3.65 -13.93
CA THR A 145 13.24 3.77 -12.46
C THR A 145 14.24 4.85 -12.09
N PRO A 146 14.10 5.54 -10.94
CA PRO A 146 15.17 6.41 -10.46
C PRO A 146 16.44 5.60 -10.23
N ARG A 147 17.61 6.20 -10.47
CA ARG A 147 18.88 5.57 -10.10
C ARG A 147 18.83 5.17 -8.62
N ALA A 148 19.19 3.93 -8.31
CA ALA A 148 19.16 3.41 -6.96
C ALA A 148 20.33 2.43 -6.73
N LEU A 149 20.84 2.41 -5.50
CA LEU A 149 21.91 1.53 -5.08
C LEU A 149 21.70 1.09 -3.64
N ALA A 150 21.82 -0.21 -3.37
CA ALA A 150 22.00 -0.75 -2.03
C ALA A 150 23.51 -0.80 -1.73
N PRO A 151 24.08 0.17 -1.00
CA PRO A 151 25.52 0.28 -0.80
C PRO A 151 26.02 -0.80 0.15
N ARG A 152 27.15 -1.41 -0.18
CA ARG A 152 27.84 -2.39 0.68
C ARG A 152 28.56 -1.72 1.84
N ASP A 153 29.02 -0.49 1.62
CA ASP A 153 29.77 0.28 2.59
C ASP A 153 29.54 1.80 2.42
N ARG A 154 30.14 2.57 3.35
CA ARG A 154 30.04 4.03 3.35
C ARG A 154 30.70 4.68 2.12
N GLY A 155 31.75 4.07 1.57
CA GLY A 155 32.42 4.59 0.39
C GLY A 155 31.50 4.56 -0.83
N GLU A 156 30.82 3.45 -1.07
CA GLU A 156 29.84 3.31 -2.13
C GLU A 156 28.64 4.27 -1.94
N LEU A 157 28.13 4.41 -0.70
CA LEU A 157 27.06 5.34 -0.37
C LEU A 157 27.42 6.76 -0.75
N LEU A 158 28.59 7.23 -0.34
CA LEU A 158 29.07 8.58 -0.62
C LEU A 158 29.37 8.79 -2.09
N ALA A 159 29.99 7.81 -2.76
CA ALA A 159 30.28 7.86 -4.17
C ALA A 159 29.01 8.01 -5.02
N ALA A 160 27.99 7.20 -4.75
CA ALA A 160 26.69 7.30 -5.41
C ALA A 160 26.00 8.66 -5.18
N ALA A 161 25.99 9.14 -3.94
CA ALA A 161 25.36 10.42 -3.61
C ALA A 161 26.08 11.62 -4.28
N ARG A 162 27.40 11.58 -4.37
CA ARG A 162 28.20 12.62 -5.06
C ARG A 162 28.01 12.57 -6.58
N ASP A 163 27.96 11.37 -7.17
CA ASP A 163 27.76 11.19 -8.61
C ASP A 163 26.36 11.67 -9.05
N TRP A 164 25.32 11.39 -8.26
CA TRP A 164 23.95 11.79 -8.60
C TRP A 164 23.64 13.24 -8.23
N GLY A 165 24.40 13.81 -7.33
CA GLY A 165 24.15 15.14 -6.75
C GLY A 165 23.09 15.12 -5.66
N TYR A 166 23.22 16.04 -4.72
CA TYR A 166 22.22 16.25 -3.65
C TYR A 166 21.04 17.12 -4.14
N PRO A 167 19.84 16.91 -3.59
CA PRO A 167 19.50 15.93 -2.56
C PRO A 167 19.42 14.50 -3.09
N VAL A 168 19.55 13.51 -2.18
CA VAL A 168 19.26 12.09 -2.45
C VAL A 168 18.23 11.57 -1.46
N VAL A 169 17.65 10.40 -1.75
CA VAL A 169 16.64 9.75 -0.92
C VAL A 169 17.22 8.51 -0.28
N LEU A 170 17.01 8.33 1.02
CA LEU A 170 17.28 7.08 1.73
C LEU A 170 15.98 6.34 2.00
N LYS A 171 15.97 5.03 1.77
CA LYS A 171 14.86 4.10 2.05
C LYS A 171 15.37 2.86 2.77
N ASN A 172 14.50 2.18 3.53
CA ASN A 172 14.80 0.84 4.03
C ASN A 172 14.69 -0.17 2.87
N VAL A 173 15.60 -1.14 2.83
CA VAL A 173 15.66 -2.13 1.72
C VAL A 173 14.48 -3.08 1.78
N GLY A 174 14.36 -3.91 2.79
CA GLY A 174 13.39 -4.99 2.85
C GLY A 174 12.13 -4.70 3.67
N SER A 175 11.02 -5.35 3.31
CA SER A 175 9.73 -5.18 3.98
C SER A 175 9.73 -5.66 5.43
N PHE A 176 10.18 -6.87 5.72
CA PHE A 176 10.24 -7.40 7.09
C PHE A 176 11.25 -6.67 7.98
N SER A 177 12.41 -6.28 7.43
CA SER A 177 13.43 -5.55 8.17
C SER A 177 12.96 -4.16 8.62
N ARG A 178 12.14 -3.48 7.81
CA ARG A 178 11.57 -2.17 8.17
C ARG A 178 10.63 -2.22 9.37
N LEU A 179 10.00 -3.36 9.65
CA LEU A 179 9.12 -3.52 10.80
C LEU A 179 9.90 -3.74 12.10
N SER A 180 11.01 -4.48 12.02
CA SER A 180 11.80 -4.87 13.19
C SER A 180 12.87 -3.84 13.55
N ARG A 181 13.63 -3.36 12.59
CA ARG A 181 14.77 -2.45 12.76
C ARG A 181 14.88 -1.48 11.59
N PRO A 182 14.00 -0.47 11.48
CA PRO A 182 14.11 0.51 10.42
C PRO A 182 15.43 1.29 10.56
N ALA A 183 16.24 1.26 9.52
CA ALA A 183 17.52 1.98 9.48
C ALA A 183 17.29 3.50 9.34
N VAL A 184 16.26 3.87 8.56
CA VAL A 184 15.85 5.26 8.32
C VAL A 184 14.33 5.37 8.42
N ALA A 185 13.79 6.59 8.52
CA ALA A 185 12.37 6.84 8.33
C ALA A 185 11.93 6.34 6.93
N ALA A 186 10.65 6.10 6.73
CA ALA A 186 10.11 5.43 5.53
C ALA A 186 10.68 5.99 4.22
N THR A 187 10.77 7.32 4.11
CA THR A 187 11.46 8.03 3.02
C THR A 187 12.17 9.23 3.66
N THR A 188 13.49 9.26 3.58
CA THR A 188 14.31 10.33 4.16
C THR A 188 15.04 11.04 3.02
N VAL A 189 14.72 12.32 2.80
CA VAL A 189 15.46 13.18 1.87
C VAL A 189 16.62 13.77 2.62
N VAL A 190 17.82 13.74 2.02
CA VAL A 190 19.05 14.30 2.58
C VAL A 190 19.66 15.30 1.57
N HIS A 191 20.00 16.48 2.04
CA HIS A 191 20.34 17.61 1.18
C HIS A 191 21.85 17.83 1.03
N ASP A 192 22.65 17.19 1.87
CA ASP A 192 24.11 17.29 1.83
C ASP A 192 24.76 16.04 2.46
N GLU A 193 26.08 15.96 2.34
CA GLU A 193 26.88 14.86 2.88
C GLU A 193 26.79 14.75 4.41
N ARG A 194 26.71 15.87 5.11
CA ARG A 194 26.60 15.90 6.57
C ARG A 194 25.28 15.28 7.02
N GLU A 195 24.17 15.66 6.38
CA GLU A 195 22.85 15.07 6.63
C GLU A 195 22.84 13.57 6.29
N LEU A 196 23.48 13.19 5.17
CA LEU A 196 23.60 11.79 4.78
C LEU A 196 24.29 10.94 5.83
N LEU A 197 25.43 11.40 6.34
CA LEU A 197 26.20 10.74 7.37
C LEU A 197 25.48 10.66 8.72
N ALA A 198 24.74 11.71 9.06
CA ALA A 198 23.90 11.75 10.26
C ALA A 198 22.69 10.80 10.17
N ALA A 199 22.04 10.73 9.01
CA ALA A 199 20.89 9.88 8.79
C ALA A 199 21.25 8.40 8.60
N CYS A 200 22.46 8.10 8.09
CA CYS A 200 22.92 6.75 7.79
C CYS A 200 24.29 6.47 8.45
N PRO A 201 24.34 6.17 9.76
CA PRO A 201 25.55 5.70 10.43
C PRO A 201 26.09 4.42 9.79
N GLN A 202 27.42 4.17 9.90
CA GLN A 202 28.10 2.99 9.31
C GLN A 202 27.39 1.67 9.61
N ALA A 203 26.85 1.51 10.82
CA ALA A 203 26.20 0.28 11.27
C ALA A 203 24.92 -0.09 10.50
N VAL A 204 24.32 0.85 9.77
CA VAL A 204 23.05 0.62 9.05
C VAL A 204 23.17 0.77 7.54
N VAL A 205 24.36 1.07 7.01
CA VAL A 205 24.57 1.31 5.57
C VAL A 205 24.04 0.17 4.71
N ALA A 206 24.32 -1.09 5.05
CA ALA A 206 23.85 -2.26 4.31
C ALA A 206 22.31 -2.50 4.40
N SER A 207 21.61 -1.73 5.23
CA SER A 207 20.15 -1.84 5.41
C SER A 207 19.38 -0.73 4.72
N VAL A 208 20.07 0.16 3.99
CA VAL A 208 19.46 1.28 3.26
C VAL A 208 19.68 1.17 1.76
N LEU A 209 18.74 1.72 1.03
CA LEU A 209 18.86 2.05 -0.38
C LEU A 209 19.08 3.57 -0.48
N VAL A 210 20.11 3.99 -1.21
CA VAL A 210 20.22 5.37 -1.69
C VAL A 210 19.59 5.46 -3.07
N GLN A 211 18.79 6.50 -3.31
CA GLN A 211 18.03 6.70 -4.56
C GLN A 211 18.15 8.15 -5.01
N GLU A 212 18.22 8.35 -6.34
CA GLU A 212 18.11 9.66 -6.96
C GLU A 212 16.84 10.39 -6.51
N TYR A 213 16.99 11.66 -6.14
CA TYR A 213 15.86 12.52 -5.83
C TYR A 213 15.24 13.08 -7.11
N LEU A 214 13.95 12.88 -7.28
CA LEU A 214 13.17 13.50 -8.34
C LEU A 214 12.47 14.73 -7.77
N PRO A 215 12.87 15.96 -8.14
CA PRO A 215 12.33 17.20 -7.58
C PRO A 215 10.82 17.32 -7.80
N ALA A 216 10.09 17.73 -6.75
CA ALA A 216 8.63 17.79 -6.79
C ALA A 216 8.11 18.80 -7.84
N GLU A 217 8.85 19.87 -8.14
CA GLU A 217 8.53 20.88 -9.16
C GLU A 217 8.60 20.31 -10.58
N HIS A 218 9.36 19.24 -10.79
CA HIS A 218 9.51 18.55 -12.07
C HIS A 218 8.87 17.16 -12.10
N ALA A 219 8.12 16.80 -11.07
CA ALA A 219 7.55 15.48 -10.96
C ALA A 219 6.05 15.50 -10.66
N GLU A 220 5.35 14.47 -11.12
CA GLU A 220 3.97 14.21 -10.81
C GLU A 220 3.81 12.78 -10.30
N ASP A 221 3.16 12.61 -9.15
CA ASP A 221 2.98 11.29 -8.54
C ASP A 221 1.76 10.60 -9.12
N TRP A 222 2.00 9.50 -9.82
CA TRP A 222 1.02 8.59 -10.38
C TRP A 222 1.03 7.26 -9.64
N PHE A 223 -0.01 6.48 -9.83
CA PHE A 223 -0.06 5.08 -9.38
C PHE A 223 -0.93 4.25 -10.31
N THR A 224 -0.64 2.95 -10.34
CA THR A 224 -1.46 1.96 -11.03
C THR A 224 -1.89 0.90 -10.03
N HIS A 225 -3.17 0.55 -10.08
CA HIS A 225 -3.66 -0.63 -9.38
C HIS A 225 -4.10 -1.64 -10.44
N LEU A 226 -3.66 -2.86 -10.30
CA LEU A 226 -3.96 -3.89 -11.29
C LEU A 226 -4.22 -5.25 -10.62
N CYS A 227 -4.90 -6.11 -11.35
CA CYS A 227 -4.99 -7.52 -11.06
C CYS A 227 -4.59 -8.28 -12.31
N CYS A 228 -3.62 -9.19 -12.17
CA CYS A 228 -3.19 -10.09 -13.23
C CYS A 228 -3.62 -11.52 -12.96
N GLY A 229 -4.01 -12.21 -14.01
CA GLY A 229 -4.22 -13.65 -14.04
C GLY A 229 -2.91 -14.43 -14.20
N PRO A 230 -3.01 -15.75 -14.48
CA PRO A 230 -1.85 -16.59 -14.71
C PRO A 230 -0.94 -16.03 -15.82
N GLY A 231 0.38 -16.14 -15.61
CA GLY A 231 1.37 -15.65 -16.57
C GLY A 231 1.49 -14.14 -16.70
N GLY A 232 0.90 -13.38 -15.77
CA GLY A 232 0.97 -11.93 -15.75
C GLY A 232 -0.03 -11.23 -16.70
N GLU A 233 -1.01 -11.96 -17.24
CA GLU A 233 -2.01 -11.37 -18.12
C GLU A 233 -2.93 -10.41 -17.36
N PRO A 234 -3.01 -9.11 -17.75
CA PRO A 234 -3.79 -8.13 -17.02
C PRO A 234 -5.29 -8.39 -17.18
N LEU A 235 -6.00 -8.56 -16.06
CA LEU A 235 -7.46 -8.68 -15.98
C LEU A 235 -8.12 -7.30 -15.87
N VAL A 236 -7.55 -6.44 -15.02
CA VAL A 236 -7.91 -5.02 -14.90
C VAL A 236 -6.65 -4.21 -14.59
N VAL A 237 -6.56 -3.03 -15.19
CA VAL A 237 -5.51 -2.04 -14.91
C VAL A 237 -6.15 -0.68 -14.74
N PHE A 238 -5.85 -0.03 -13.62
CA PHE A 238 -6.33 1.30 -13.28
C PHE A 238 -5.17 2.25 -13.10
N THR A 239 -5.38 3.50 -13.51
CA THR A 239 -4.38 4.57 -13.35
C THR A 239 -4.97 5.76 -12.62
N GLY A 240 -4.15 6.43 -11.83
CA GLY A 240 -4.59 7.60 -11.07
C GLY A 240 -3.43 8.50 -10.64
N VAL A 241 -3.79 9.69 -10.19
CA VAL A 241 -2.86 10.73 -9.75
C VAL A 241 -3.00 10.94 -8.25
N LYS A 242 -1.89 11.02 -7.53
CA LYS A 242 -1.84 11.47 -6.14
C LYS A 242 -1.97 12.99 -6.12
N LEU A 243 -3.02 13.48 -5.47
CA LEU A 243 -3.24 14.91 -5.32
C LEU A 243 -2.63 15.44 -4.02
N ARG A 244 -2.50 14.57 -3.00
CA ARG A 244 -1.96 14.92 -1.69
C ARG A 244 -1.52 13.66 -0.94
N SER A 245 -0.47 13.82 -0.12
CA SER A 245 0.06 12.75 0.76
C SER A 245 0.31 13.28 2.17
N TRP A 246 0.44 12.36 3.13
CA TRP A 246 0.85 12.69 4.49
C TRP A 246 2.01 11.79 4.95
N PRO A 247 3.18 12.31 5.35
CA PRO A 247 3.58 13.74 5.24
C PRO A 247 3.56 14.28 3.81
N PRO A 248 3.47 15.62 3.61
CA PRO A 248 3.51 16.21 2.27
C PRO A 248 4.78 15.81 1.50
N GLY A 249 4.62 15.49 0.22
CA GLY A 249 5.73 15.14 -0.68
C GLY A 249 6.28 13.71 -0.55
N ALA A 250 6.09 13.04 0.60
CA ALA A 250 6.59 11.68 0.81
C ALA A 250 5.78 10.96 1.90
N GLY A 251 4.72 10.29 1.54
CA GLY A 251 3.90 9.58 2.53
C GLY A 251 2.70 8.88 1.93
N ILE A 252 1.79 8.45 2.81
CA ILE A 252 0.57 7.78 2.38
C ILE A 252 -0.32 8.75 1.59
N THR A 253 -0.95 8.26 0.54
CA THR A 253 -1.91 9.04 -0.26
C THR A 253 -3.12 9.40 0.58
N THR A 254 -3.37 10.71 0.75
CA THR A 254 -4.55 11.21 1.48
C THR A 254 -5.65 11.68 0.55
N ARG A 255 -5.29 12.09 -0.68
CA ARG A 255 -6.22 12.45 -1.73
C ARG A 255 -5.72 12.01 -3.09
N ALA A 256 -6.61 11.42 -3.88
CA ALA A 256 -6.29 10.91 -5.20
C ALA A 256 -7.47 11.06 -6.17
N ARG A 257 -7.16 10.97 -7.46
CA ARG A 257 -8.14 10.99 -8.55
C ARG A 257 -7.84 9.89 -9.55
N ALA A 258 -8.86 9.15 -9.96
CA ALA A 258 -8.80 8.23 -11.08
C ALA A 258 -8.67 9.02 -12.38
N VAL A 259 -7.61 8.78 -13.11
CA VAL A 259 -7.31 9.42 -14.40
C VAL A 259 -6.85 8.32 -15.36
N PRO A 260 -7.61 8.01 -16.42
CA PRO A 260 -7.17 7.06 -17.41
C PRO A 260 -5.87 7.52 -18.09
N ASN A 261 -4.88 6.63 -18.11
CA ASN A 261 -3.60 6.85 -18.76
C ASN A 261 -3.17 5.54 -19.46
N PRO A 262 -3.47 5.38 -20.76
CA PRO A 262 -3.19 4.15 -21.49
C PRO A 262 -1.71 3.80 -21.58
N GLU A 263 -0.83 4.79 -21.70
CA GLU A 263 0.63 4.60 -21.73
C GLU A 263 1.12 3.96 -20.42
N LEU A 264 0.74 4.55 -19.29
CA LEU A 264 1.13 4.07 -17.97
C LEU A 264 0.50 2.70 -17.66
N ALA A 265 -0.75 2.48 -18.09
CA ALA A 265 -1.43 1.20 -17.93
C ALA A 265 -0.72 0.10 -18.70
N GLU A 266 -0.31 0.35 -19.94
CA GLU A 266 0.42 -0.63 -20.76
C GLU A 266 1.84 -0.87 -20.22
N LEU A 267 2.52 0.17 -19.72
CA LEU A 267 3.84 0.02 -19.10
C LEU A 267 3.76 -0.93 -17.87
N ALA A 268 2.76 -0.74 -17.01
CA ALA A 268 2.54 -1.60 -15.84
C ALA A 268 2.15 -3.04 -16.23
N ALA A 269 1.26 -3.18 -17.22
CA ALA A 269 0.82 -4.47 -17.74
C ALA A 269 1.98 -5.25 -18.38
N ARG A 270 2.79 -4.58 -19.19
CA ARG A 270 3.99 -5.16 -19.82
C ARG A 270 4.97 -5.69 -18.78
N LEU A 271 5.27 -4.91 -17.76
CA LEU A 271 6.13 -5.37 -16.66
C LEU A 271 5.58 -6.65 -16.04
N CYS A 272 4.30 -6.68 -15.68
CA CYS A 272 3.69 -7.86 -15.06
C CYS A 272 3.75 -9.09 -15.94
N ARG A 273 3.52 -8.97 -17.27
CA ARG A 273 3.68 -10.07 -18.22
C ARG A 273 5.14 -10.56 -18.28
N GLN A 274 6.10 -9.66 -18.37
CA GLN A 274 7.52 -9.99 -18.48
C GLN A 274 8.04 -10.76 -17.26
N ILE A 275 7.60 -10.39 -16.06
CA ILE A 275 8.01 -11.05 -14.81
C ILE A 275 7.09 -12.19 -14.37
N GLY A 276 6.00 -12.46 -15.11
CA GLY A 276 5.02 -13.49 -14.77
C GLY A 276 4.24 -13.22 -13.48
N TYR A 277 3.99 -11.94 -13.14
CA TYR A 277 3.30 -11.58 -11.91
C TYR A 277 1.81 -11.89 -12.00
N SER A 278 1.29 -12.68 -11.07
CA SER A 278 -0.14 -12.98 -10.93
C SER A 278 -0.66 -12.50 -9.56
N GLY A 279 -1.86 -11.91 -9.54
CA GLY A 279 -2.48 -11.36 -8.34
C GLY A 279 -2.70 -9.86 -8.39
N VAL A 280 -3.00 -9.26 -7.24
CA VAL A 280 -3.24 -7.82 -7.09
C VAL A 280 -1.94 -7.10 -6.79
N ALA A 281 -1.70 -5.97 -7.46
CA ALA A 281 -0.58 -5.09 -7.17
C ALA A 281 -0.97 -3.61 -7.18
N ASP A 282 -0.17 -2.82 -6.46
CA ASP A 282 -0.21 -1.37 -6.37
C ASP A 282 1.20 -0.83 -6.67
N LEU A 283 1.34 -0.14 -7.80
CA LEU A 283 2.62 0.40 -8.26
C LEU A 283 2.61 1.92 -8.14
N ASP A 284 3.63 2.46 -7.51
CA ASP A 284 3.84 3.91 -7.41
C ASP A 284 4.82 4.38 -8.48
N TRP A 285 4.39 5.36 -9.26
CA TRP A 285 5.14 5.93 -10.36
C TRP A 285 5.37 7.42 -10.15
N ARG A 286 6.47 7.91 -10.70
CA ARG A 286 6.75 9.32 -10.77
C ARG A 286 7.02 9.73 -12.21
N LEU A 287 6.15 10.57 -12.77
CA LEU A 287 6.42 11.19 -14.06
C LEU A 287 7.50 12.25 -13.85
N ASP A 288 8.67 12.04 -14.45
CA ASP A 288 9.73 13.03 -14.47
C ASP A 288 9.56 13.92 -15.72
N ARG A 289 9.14 15.17 -15.49
CA ARG A 289 8.87 16.11 -16.58
C ARG A 289 10.11 16.57 -17.33
N ARG A 290 11.32 16.26 -16.81
CA ARG A 290 12.58 16.60 -17.47
C ARG A 290 12.84 15.70 -18.67
N ASP A 291 12.43 14.43 -18.58
CA ASP A 291 12.59 13.43 -19.64
C ASP A 291 11.26 12.87 -20.17
N GLY A 292 10.13 13.26 -19.58
CA GLY A 292 8.78 12.81 -19.94
C GLY A 292 8.48 11.36 -19.58
N ARG A 293 9.30 10.69 -18.75
CA ARG A 293 9.17 9.25 -18.48
C ARG A 293 8.51 8.98 -17.14
N TYR A 294 7.68 7.95 -17.09
CA TYR A 294 7.14 7.38 -15.85
C TYR A 294 8.19 6.46 -15.23
N LYS A 295 8.72 6.83 -14.06
CA LYS A 295 9.71 6.06 -13.30
C LYS A 295 9.03 5.28 -12.19
N LEU A 296 9.21 3.96 -12.17
CA LEU A 296 8.68 3.10 -11.09
C LEU A 296 9.49 3.31 -9.81
N VAL A 297 8.83 3.74 -8.75
CA VAL A 297 9.45 4.04 -7.45
C VAL A 297 9.16 2.98 -6.39
N ASP A 298 8.03 2.26 -6.52
CA ASP A 298 7.62 1.21 -5.59
C ASP A 298 6.68 0.21 -6.26
N PHE A 299 6.85 -1.07 -5.97
CA PHE A 299 5.95 -2.14 -6.36
C PHE A 299 5.46 -2.84 -5.08
N ASN A 300 4.17 -2.75 -4.81
CA ASN A 300 3.56 -3.37 -3.65
C ASN A 300 2.75 -4.58 -4.12
N PRO A 301 3.18 -5.83 -3.88
CA PRO A 301 2.52 -7.04 -4.37
C PRO A 301 1.26 -7.40 -3.57
N ARG A 302 0.44 -6.41 -3.26
CA ARG A 302 -0.75 -6.52 -2.42
C ARG A 302 -1.79 -5.47 -2.79
N THR A 303 -2.97 -5.56 -2.15
CA THR A 303 -4.02 -4.56 -2.30
C THR A 303 -3.57 -3.19 -1.81
N GLY A 304 -3.57 -2.20 -2.70
CA GLY A 304 -3.22 -0.83 -2.39
C GLY A 304 -4.19 -0.16 -1.41
N ALA A 305 -3.69 0.82 -0.65
CA ALA A 305 -4.49 1.50 0.35
C ALA A 305 -5.73 2.17 -0.27
N GLN A 306 -5.59 2.81 -1.43
CA GLN A 306 -6.63 3.56 -2.11
C GLN A 306 -7.34 2.78 -3.23
N PHE A 307 -7.27 1.44 -3.27
CA PHE A 307 -7.84 0.63 -4.36
C PHE A 307 -9.34 0.91 -4.62
N ARG A 308 -10.09 1.31 -3.59
CA ARG A 308 -11.51 1.68 -3.69
C ARG A 308 -11.77 2.93 -4.56
N LEU A 309 -10.73 3.70 -4.88
CA LEU A 309 -10.81 4.75 -5.91
C LEU A 309 -11.25 4.16 -7.25
N PHE A 310 -10.82 2.95 -7.54
CA PHE A 310 -10.90 2.32 -8.84
C PHE A 310 -12.05 1.32 -8.92
N GLU A 311 -12.81 1.44 -9.99
CA GLU A 311 -13.87 0.53 -10.36
C GLU A 311 -14.15 0.71 -11.86
N THR A 312 -14.44 -0.38 -12.56
CA THR A 312 -14.90 -0.32 -13.94
C THR A 312 -16.39 0.02 -14.03
N ALA A 313 -16.86 0.38 -15.23
CA ALA A 313 -18.28 0.56 -15.49
C ALA A 313 -19.10 -0.73 -15.23
N ALA A 314 -18.47 -1.90 -15.29
CA ALA A 314 -19.03 -3.21 -14.96
C ALA A 314 -19.00 -3.53 -13.45
N GLY A 315 -18.56 -2.59 -12.59
CA GLY A 315 -18.51 -2.77 -11.14
C GLY A 315 -17.35 -3.65 -10.66
N VAL A 316 -16.29 -3.81 -11.44
CA VAL A 316 -15.11 -4.60 -11.07
C VAL A 316 -14.02 -3.71 -10.52
N ASP A 317 -13.52 -4.00 -9.33
CA ASP A 317 -12.27 -3.49 -8.77
C ASP A 317 -11.21 -4.61 -8.75
N VAL A 318 -9.98 -4.30 -8.33
CA VAL A 318 -8.85 -5.26 -8.36
C VAL A 318 -9.10 -6.52 -7.51
N VAL A 319 -9.77 -6.40 -6.37
CA VAL A 319 -10.01 -7.56 -5.50
C VAL A 319 -11.18 -8.41 -6.01
N ARG A 320 -12.19 -7.79 -6.62
CA ARG A 320 -13.26 -8.50 -7.32
C ARG A 320 -12.73 -9.24 -8.55
N ALA A 321 -11.81 -8.63 -9.32
CA ALA A 321 -11.13 -9.30 -10.43
C ALA A 321 -10.35 -10.53 -9.96
N LEU A 322 -9.63 -10.42 -8.83
CA LEU A 322 -8.92 -11.54 -8.23
C LEU A 322 -9.89 -12.68 -7.86
N HIS A 323 -11.00 -12.38 -7.20
CA HIS A 323 -11.98 -13.38 -6.79
C HIS A 323 -12.61 -14.09 -8.01
N LEU A 324 -13.02 -13.33 -9.03
CA LEU A 324 -13.55 -13.89 -10.27
C LEU A 324 -12.56 -14.86 -10.92
N SER A 325 -11.31 -14.42 -11.07
CA SER A 325 -10.24 -15.22 -11.66
C SER A 325 -9.99 -16.52 -10.89
N LEU A 326 -9.85 -16.44 -9.56
CA LEU A 326 -9.56 -17.61 -8.72
C LEU A 326 -10.74 -18.56 -8.55
N THR A 327 -11.97 -18.09 -8.84
CA THR A 327 -13.18 -18.93 -8.86
C THR A 327 -13.56 -19.41 -10.26
N GLY A 328 -12.69 -19.19 -11.26
CA GLY A 328 -12.90 -19.63 -12.65
C GLY A 328 -14.02 -18.87 -13.37
N ARG A 329 -14.33 -17.65 -12.93
CA ARG A 329 -15.36 -16.80 -13.54
C ARG A 329 -14.73 -15.75 -14.43
N GLU A 330 -15.42 -15.39 -15.49
CA GLU A 330 -15.00 -14.31 -16.41
C GLU A 330 -14.96 -12.97 -15.67
N VAL A 331 -13.92 -12.19 -15.93
CA VAL A 331 -13.79 -10.82 -15.43
C VAL A 331 -14.43 -9.85 -16.44
N PRO A 332 -15.58 -9.23 -16.13
CA PRO A 332 -16.27 -8.35 -17.05
C PRO A 332 -15.41 -7.14 -17.43
N ARG A 333 -15.28 -6.89 -18.72
CA ARG A 333 -14.58 -5.72 -19.25
C ARG A 333 -15.39 -4.45 -19.04
N GLY A 334 -14.70 -3.32 -18.87
CA GLY A 334 -15.33 -2.02 -18.73
C GLY A 334 -14.31 -0.91 -18.58
N GLY A 335 -14.66 0.30 -19.01
CA GLY A 335 -13.81 1.47 -18.80
C GLY A 335 -13.74 1.86 -17.32
N GLN A 336 -12.62 2.45 -16.93
CA GLN A 336 -12.39 3.00 -15.59
C GLN A 336 -13.33 4.17 -15.30
N LEU A 337 -13.96 4.19 -14.13
CA LEU A 337 -14.82 5.30 -13.71
C LEU A 337 -13.99 6.50 -13.23
N ALA A 338 -14.50 7.70 -13.56
CA ALA A 338 -13.96 8.95 -13.05
C ALA A 338 -14.40 9.15 -11.59
N ARG A 339 -13.48 8.95 -10.63
CA ARG A 339 -13.73 9.01 -9.19
C ARG A 339 -12.62 9.77 -8.46
N GLN A 340 -12.91 10.17 -7.23
CA GLN A 340 -11.92 10.70 -6.29
C GLN A 340 -11.89 9.85 -5.02
N PHE A 341 -10.79 9.93 -4.32
CA PHE A 341 -10.57 9.25 -3.04
C PHE A 341 -10.06 10.22 -1.99
N GLY A 342 -10.47 10.04 -0.74
CA GLY A 342 -10.01 10.87 0.36
C GLY A 342 -9.97 10.17 1.71
N VAL A 343 -8.93 10.47 2.50
CA VAL A 343 -8.70 9.91 3.85
C VAL A 343 -9.02 10.96 4.91
N GLY A 344 -10.24 11.51 4.87
CA GLY A 344 -10.86 12.33 5.93
C GLY A 344 -9.91 13.29 6.66
N GLN A 345 -9.72 13.04 7.96
CA GLN A 345 -8.93 13.89 8.85
C GLN A 345 -7.45 14.03 8.45
N VAL A 346 -6.85 12.98 7.89
CA VAL A 346 -5.45 13.02 7.44
C VAL A 346 -5.29 13.92 6.21
N ASP A 347 -6.30 13.94 5.32
CA ASP A 347 -6.32 14.86 4.17
C ASP A 347 -6.46 16.32 4.61
N LEU A 348 -7.28 16.60 5.63
CA LEU A 348 -7.42 17.93 6.22
C LEU A 348 -6.09 18.41 6.83
N MET A 349 -5.40 17.55 7.59
CA MET A 349 -4.10 17.85 8.16
C MET A 349 -3.06 18.15 7.08
N SER A 350 -3.00 17.29 6.05
CA SER A 350 -2.09 17.47 4.92
C SER A 350 -2.36 18.80 4.20
N ALA A 351 -3.64 19.11 3.94
CA ALA A 351 -4.03 20.35 3.29
C ALA A 351 -3.65 21.60 4.11
N ALA A 352 -3.84 21.55 5.42
CA ALA A 352 -3.49 22.66 6.32
C ALA A 352 -1.97 22.91 6.34
N VAL A 353 -1.17 21.84 6.48
CA VAL A 353 0.30 21.94 6.48
C VAL A 353 0.82 22.42 5.14
N THR A 354 0.32 21.88 4.03
CA THR A 354 0.70 22.32 2.68
C THR A 354 0.36 23.81 2.48
N GLY A 355 -0.87 24.22 2.86
CA GLY A 355 -1.30 25.61 2.75
C GLY A 355 -0.43 26.56 3.58
N TRP A 356 -0.01 26.13 4.78
CA TRP A 356 0.91 26.89 5.63
C TRP A 356 2.28 27.07 4.98
N HIS A 357 2.86 25.98 4.45
CA HIS A 357 4.17 26.03 3.78
C HIS A 357 4.14 26.89 2.50
N GLU A 358 3.08 26.78 1.70
CA GLU A 358 2.90 27.55 0.48
C GLU A 358 2.39 28.97 0.71
N ARG A 359 2.10 29.36 1.95
CA ARG A 359 1.46 30.64 2.32
C ARG A 359 0.17 30.90 1.52
N ARG A 360 -0.61 29.86 1.29
CA ARG A 360 -1.86 29.90 0.53
C ARG A 360 -2.98 29.17 1.30
N PRO A 361 -4.24 29.58 1.13
CA PRO A 361 -5.35 28.87 1.75
C PRO A 361 -5.40 27.42 1.25
N PRO A 362 -5.77 26.46 2.13
CA PRO A 362 -5.88 25.05 1.75
C PRO A 362 -6.82 24.86 0.56
N ARG A 363 -6.34 24.24 -0.50
CA ARG A 363 -7.13 23.99 -1.72
C ARG A 363 -7.76 22.61 -1.71
N GLY A 364 -8.85 22.45 -2.47
CA GLY A 364 -9.44 21.15 -2.75
C GLY A 364 -10.05 20.46 -1.53
N LEU A 365 -10.50 21.19 -0.50
CA LEU A 365 -11.17 20.63 0.69
C LEU A 365 -12.61 20.22 0.43
N ARG A 366 -13.27 20.77 -0.58
CA ARG A 366 -14.66 20.43 -0.90
C ARG A 366 -14.73 19.00 -1.42
N PRO A 367 -15.58 18.14 -0.82
CA PRO A 367 -15.81 16.82 -1.35
C PRO A 367 -16.48 16.93 -2.74
N HIS A 368 -15.91 16.27 -3.72
CA HIS A 368 -16.52 16.12 -5.04
C HIS A 368 -17.65 15.09 -4.97
N ARG A 369 -18.75 15.28 -5.73
CA ARG A 369 -19.76 14.23 -5.89
C ARG A 369 -19.10 12.97 -6.43
N GLY A 370 -19.30 11.81 -5.77
CA GLY A 370 -18.64 10.55 -6.12
C GLY A 370 -17.28 10.34 -5.49
N THR A 371 -16.87 11.14 -4.47
CA THR A 371 -15.67 10.87 -3.70
C THR A 371 -15.86 9.63 -2.82
N GLU A 372 -15.07 8.60 -3.08
CA GLU A 372 -14.92 7.45 -2.18
C GLU A 372 -14.11 7.87 -0.95
N ARG A 373 -14.60 7.56 0.24
CA ARG A 373 -13.92 7.91 1.48
C ARG A 373 -13.38 6.65 2.15
N ALA A 374 -12.15 6.71 2.62
CA ALA A 374 -11.50 5.57 3.27
C ALA A 374 -12.32 4.99 4.43
N TRP A 375 -12.76 5.85 5.32
CA TRP A 375 -13.41 5.44 6.56
C TRP A 375 -14.93 5.67 6.57
N LEU A 376 -15.36 6.88 6.23
CA LEU A 376 -16.76 7.29 6.33
C LEU A 376 -17.60 6.70 5.20
N CYS A 377 -18.56 5.87 5.55
CA CYS A 377 -19.55 5.32 4.64
C CYS A 377 -20.94 5.32 5.32
N ARG A 378 -21.98 5.71 4.59
CA ARG A 378 -23.33 5.84 5.17
C ARG A 378 -23.89 4.49 5.62
N ASP A 379 -23.65 3.46 4.85
CA ASP A 379 -24.14 2.10 5.09
C ASP A 379 -23.21 1.29 6.03
N ASP A 380 -22.04 1.86 6.43
CA ASP A 380 -21.07 1.21 7.32
C ASP A 380 -20.28 2.26 8.13
N PRO A 381 -20.94 2.95 9.09
CA PRO A 381 -20.35 4.08 9.80
C PRO A 381 -19.36 3.68 10.91
N ALA A 382 -19.47 2.48 11.47
CA ALA A 382 -18.67 2.05 12.62
C ALA A 382 -17.16 2.10 12.43
N PRO A 383 -16.58 1.74 11.24
CA PRO A 383 -15.16 1.92 10.98
C PRO A 383 -14.68 3.36 11.11
N ALA A 384 -15.49 4.34 10.68
CA ALA A 384 -15.13 5.75 10.81
C ALA A 384 -15.09 6.23 12.26
N LEU A 385 -16.04 5.75 13.08
CA LEU A 385 -16.06 6.05 14.51
C LEU A 385 -14.86 5.44 15.23
N ALA A 386 -14.56 4.18 14.95
CA ALA A 386 -13.38 3.50 15.51
C ALA A 386 -12.08 4.22 15.15
N GLU A 387 -11.93 4.65 13.90
CA GLU A 387 -10.75 5.40 13.45
C GLU A 387 -10.69 6.77 14.13
N ALA A 388 -11.78 7.50 14.25
CA ALA A 388 -11.82 8.80 14.93
C ALA A 388 -11.37 8.69 16.40
N VAL A 389 -11.81 7.66 17.12
CA VAL A 389 -11.37 7.39 18.50
C VAL A 389 -9.89 7.04 18.56
N ARG A 390 -9.41 6.16 17.68
CA ARG A 390 -8.00 5.74 17.62
C ARG A 390 -7.08 6.88 17.18
N PHE A 391 -7.47 7.64 16.18
CA PHE A 391 -6.71 8.77 15.67
C PHE A 391 -6.73 9.95 16.65
N GLY A 392 -7.89 10.30 17.23
CA GLY A 392 -8.01 11.37 18.21
C GLY A 392 -7.31 11.07 19.54
N GLY A 393 -7.34 9.83 20.01
CA GLY A 393 -6.66 9.42 21.24
C GLY A 393 -5.12 9.47 21.14
N THR A 394 -4.54 9.17 20.00
CA THR A 394 -3.08 9.11 19.83
C THR A 394 -2.38 10.48 19.92
N PRO A 395 -2.83 11.54 19.23
CA PRO A 395 -2.25 12.88 19.34
C PRO A 395 -2.44 13.48 20.74
N VAL A 396 -3.63 13.34 21.32
CA VAL A 396 -3.94 13.86 22.68
C VAL A 396 -3.00 13.23 23.71
N LEU A 397 -2.81 11.90 23.66
CA LEU A 397 -1.87 11.20 24.53
C LEU A 397 -0.41 11.63 24.30
N ARG A 398 0.01 11.91 23.05
CA ARG A 398 1.36 12.41 22.75
C ARG A 398 1.57 13.82 23.27
N VAL A 399 0.59 14.72 23.11
CA VAL A 399 0.65 16.09 23.63
C VAL A 399 0.66 16.07 25.14
N ALA A 400 -0.20 15.26 25.77
CA ALA A 400 -0.22 15.09 27.23
C ALA A 400 1.11 14.55 27.77
N ARG A 401 1.69 13.52 27.15
CA ARG A 401 3.02 13.00 27.52
C ARG A 401 4.13 14.03 27.34
N ARG A 402 4.13 14.83 26.27
CA ARG A 402 5.10 15.91 26.06
C ARG A 402 4.95 17.03 27.09
N ALA A 403 3.74 17.42 27.43
CA ALA A 403 3.44 18.40 28.47
C ALA A 403 3.92 17.92 29.85
N LEU A 404 3.65 16.66 30.19
CA LEU A 404 4.12 16.03 31.43
C LEU A 404 5.65 15.91 31.48
N SER A 405 6.30 15.53 30.39
CA SER A 405 7.77 15.47 30.32
C SER A 405 8.44 16.84 30.33
N ALA A 406 7.78 17.89 29.83
CA ALA A 406 8.25 19.25 29.94
C ALA A 406 8.09 19.84 31.35
N ALA A 407 7.01 19.46 32.06
CA ALA A 407 6.78 19.87 33.44
C ALA A 407 7.72 19.17 34.45
N SER A 408 8.29 18.02 34.09
CA SER A 408 9.21 17.25 34.94
C SER A 408 10.69 17.63 34.74
N ARG A 409 11.03 18.56 33.84
CA ARG A 409 12.40 19.08 33.72
C ARG A 409 12.67 20.10 34.83
N PRO A 410 13.69 19.93 35.69
CA PRO A 410 14.04 20.93 36.69
C PRO A 410 14.41 22.25 35.97
N ARG A 411 13.85 23.37 36.45
CA ARG A 411 14.24 24.71 35.99
C ARG A 411 15.72 24.89 36.29
N PRO A 412 16.53 25.32 35.32
CA PRO A 412 17.90 25.70 35.63
C PRO A 412 17.88 26.87 36.62
N ARG A 413 18.69 26.75 37.70
CA ARG A 413 18.92 27.80 38.71
C ARG A 413 19.78 28.90 38.06
#